data_2ea49d381189e031880714901e84409d
#
_entry.id   2ea49d381189e031880714901e84409d
#
_cell.length_a   1.000
_cell.length_b   1.000
_cell.length_c   1.000
_cell.angle_alpha   90.00
_cell.angle_beta   90.00
_cell.angle_gamma   90.00
#
_symmetry.space_group_name_H-M   'P 1'
#
loop_
_entity.id
_entity.type
_entity.pdbx_description
1 polymer ?
#
loop_
_entity_poly.entity_id
_entity_poly.type
_entity_poly.pdbx_seq_one_letter_code
_entity_poly.pdbx_strand_id
1 'polypeptide(L)'
;WAHYNDCAVFTNNPSGNAINPCTLPAAPSSPQADHIWARIDPFLTAGQPRSVILDGRPGTGKSTMARNLAARMGGRVLLVSLDGAENVFKVSGLEVLNFLRPDAVILDDFDRLGGHAVNCLDGLEKCRSRLLIVTTNNLHSMDPAIVRPGRFDELFTIDSLGAAYFRDVLGSGCWEALSAENQAKVEAWPAAF
;
A
#
# COMPACT_ATOMS: atom_id res chain seq x y z
N TRP A 1 8.59 16.48 9.11
CA TRP A 1 9.17 15.22 8.62
C TRP A 1 10.51 14.86 9.28
N ALA A 2 11.34 15.81 9.68
CA ALA A 2 12.62 15.50 10.32
C ALA A 2 12.53 14.59 11.56
N HIS A 3 11.39 14.56 12.24
CA HIS A 3 11.12 13.68 13.39
C HIS A 3 10.55 12.31 12.98
N TYR A 4 10.24 12.09 11.70
CA TYR A 4 9.53 10.91 11.22
C TYR A 4 10.35 10.05 10.25
N ASN A 5 11.66 10.32 10.10
CA ASN A 5 12.56 9.60 9.16
C ASN A 5 11.91 9.41 7.78
N ASP A 6 11.22 10.46 7.30
CA ASP A 6 10.48 10.50 6.04
C ASP A 6 9.32 9.47 5.91
N CYS A 7 8.94 8.82 7.00
CA CYS A 7 7.75 7.98 7.03
C CYS A 7 6.92 8.24 8.28
N ALA A 8 5.61 8.38 8.10
CA ALA A 8 4.67 8.55 9.19
C ALA A 8 3.41 7.70 8.98
N VAL A 9 2.86 7.20 10.07
CA VAL A 9 1.55 6.54 10.11
C VAL A 9 0.53 7.52 10.69
N PHE A 10 -0.51 7.79 9.93
CA PHE A 10 -1.68 8.48 10.43
C PHE A 10 -2.69 7.45 10.94
N THR A 11 -3.06 7.57 12.21
CA THR A 11 -4.06 6.72 12.84
C THR A 11 -5.18 7.57 13.40
N ASN A 12 -6.40 7.10 13.22
CA ASN A 12 -7.58 7.67 13.87
C ASN A 12 -8.00 6.73 15.01
N ASN A 13 -7.88 7.19 16.23
CA ASN A 13 -8.30 6.46 17.41
C ASN A 13 -9.50 7.16 18.06
N PRO A 14 -10.30 6.47 18.90
CA PRO A 14 -11.38 7.10 19.68
C PRO A 14 -10.91 8.27 20.55
N SER A 15 -9.63 8.26 20.93
CA SER A 15 -8.98 9.33 21.73
C SER A 15 -8.43 10.49 20.89
N GLY A 16 -8.55 10.44 19.54
CA GLY A 16 -8.09 11.48 18.63
C GLY A 16 -7.17 10.98 17.51
N ASN A 17 -6.90 11.86 16.58
CA ASN A 17 -5.98 11.60 15.47
C ASN A 17 -4.53 11.67 15.96
N ALA A 18 -3.70 10.74 15.55
CA ALA A 18 -2.28 10.72 15.85
C ALA A 18 -1.45 10.51 14.58
N ILE A 19 -0.30 11.17 14.52
CA ILE A 19 0.73 10.92 13.51
C ILE A 19 1.93 10.35 14.25
N ASN A 20 2.31 9.14 13.92
CA ASN A 20 3.40 8.42 14.54
C ASN A 20 4.52 8.16 13.53
N PRO A 21 5.79 8.25 13.93
CA PRO A 21 6.88 7.85 13.06
C PRO A 21 6.77 6.36 12.73
N CYS A 22 7.12 6.00 11.51
CA CYS A 22 7.27 4.61 11.11
C CYS A 22 8.54 4.43 10.28
N THR A 23 8.97 3.20 10.14
CA THR A 23 10.08 2.85 9.27
C THR A 23 9.53 2.00 8.14
N LEU A 24 9.81 2.40 6.90
CA LEU A 24 9.57 1.52 5.77
C LEU A 24 10.60 0.40 5.81
N PRO A 25 10.19 -0.86 5.65
CA PRO A 25 11.15 -1.94 5.54
C PRO A 25 12.03 -1.70 4.31
N ALA A 26 13.30 -2.12 4.39
CA ALA A 26 14.09 -2.29 3.18
C ALA A 26 13.27 -3.15 2.21
N ALA A 27 13.06 -2.63 0.99
CA ALA A 27 12.17 -3.27 0.04
C ALA A 27 12.84 -4.52 -0.54
N PRO A 28 12.48 -5.75 -0.12
CA PRO A 28 12.97 -6.94 -0.81
C PRO A 28 12.45 -6.89 -2.24
N SER A 29 13.33 -7.15 -3.19
CA SER A 29 12.94 -7.26 -4.59
C SER A 29 12.06 -8.50 -4.76
N SER A 30 10.95 -8.36 -5.45
CA SER A 30 10.15 -9.49 -5.91
C SER A 30 9.81 -9.26 -7.38
N PRO A 31 9.72 -10.31 -8.20
CA PRO A 31 9.37 -10.17 -9.62
C PRO A 31 8.07 -9.39 -9.83
N GLN A 32 7.12 -9.55 -8.91
CA GLN A 32 5.85 -8.83 -8.97
C GLN A 32 6.02 -7.34 -8.63
N ALA A 33 6.82 -6.99 -7.61
CA ALA A 33 7.14 -5.60 -7.29
C ALA A 33 7.91 -4.92 -8.43
N ASP A 34 8.83 -5.64 -9.06
CA ASP A 34 9.60 -5.16 -10.21
C ASP A 34 8.69 -4.90 -11.42
N HIS A 35 7.75 -5.81 -11.67
CA HIS A 35 6.75 -5.65 -12.74
C HIS A 35 5.87 -4.41 -12.52
N ILE A 36 5.34 -4.24 -11.30
CA ILE A 36 4.52 -3.08 -10.96
C ILE A 36 5.35 -1.80 -11.08
N TRP A 37 6.57 -1.80 -10.53
CA TRP A 37 7.44 -0.65 -10.57
C TRP A 37 7.77 -0.21 -11.99
N ALA A 38 8.12 -1.15 -12.86
CA ALA A 38 8.41 -0.88 -14.27
C ALA A 38 7.26 -0.19 -15.02
N ARG A 39 6.01 -0.40 -14.58
CA ARG A 39 4.85 0.26 -15.17
C ARG A 39 4.63 1.68 -14.68
N ILE A 40 4.95 1.99 -13.43
CA ILE A 40 4.65 3.29 -12.82
C ILE A 40 5.84 4.25 -12.85
N ASP A 41 7.07 3.75 -12.73
CA ASP A 41 8.29 4.56 -12.64
C ASP A 41 8.51 5.53 -13.81
N PRO A 42 8.29 5.16 -15.07
CA PRO A 42 8.46 6.10 -16.19
C PRO A 42 7.62 7.37 -16.05
N PHE A 43 6.42 7.25 -15.51
CA PHE A 43 5.54 8.39 -15.29
C PHE A 43 5.96 9.23 -14.09
N LEU A 44 6.34 8.57 -12.98
CA LEU A 44 6.85 9.25 -11.79
C LEU A 44 8.13 10.02 -12.10
N THR A 45 9.02 9.44 -12.89
CA THR A 45 10.25 10.09 -13.38
C THR A 45 9.95 11.29 -14.28
N ALA A 46 8.89 11.21 -15.10
CA ALA A 46 8.40 12.32 -15.90
C ALA A 46 7.63 13.38 -15.08
N GLY A 47 7.54 13.24 -13.77
CA GLY A 47 6.81 14.15 -12.89
C GLY A 47 5.29 14.01 -12.94
N GLN A 48 4.78 12.93 -13.53
CA GLN A 48 3.35 12.63 -13.61
C GLN A 48 2.93 11.79 -12.40
N PRO A 49 1.94 12.22 -11.60
CA PRO A 49 1.45 11.44 -10.48
C PRO A 49 0.83 10.13 -10.96
N ARG A 50 0.86 9.11 -10.09
CA ARG A 50 0.24 7.80 -10.33
C ARG A 50 -0.57 7.35 -9.13
N SER A 51 -1.69 6.69 -9.44
CA SER A 51 -2.59 6.06 -8.49
C SER A 51 -2.76 4.58 -8.83
N VAL A 52 -2.56 3.73 -7.82
CA VAL A 52 -2.47 2.27 -7.99
C VAL A 52 -3.39 1.58 -7.00
N ILE A 53 -4.18 0.62 -7.46
CA ILE A 53 -4.91 -0.32 -6.61
C ILE A 53 -4.15 -1.66 -6.58
N LEU A 54 -3.93 -2.18 -5.38
CA LEU A 54 -3.47 -3.54 -5.14
C LEU A 54 -4.64 -4.35 -4.57
N ASP A 55 -5.24 -5.17 -5.41
CA ASP A 55 -6.34 -6.06 -5.03
C ASP A 55 -5.84 -7.48 -4.79
N GLY A 56 -6.48 -8.22 -3.88
CA GLY A 56 -6.15 -9.63 -3.64
C GLY A 56 -6.63 -10.11 -2.28
N ARG A 57 -6.61 -11.41 -2.06
CA ARG A 57 -7.07 -12.03 -0.82
C ARG A 57 -6.30 -11.54 0.41
N PRO A 58 -6.90 -11.61 1.63
CA PRO A 58 -6.17 -11.36 2.87
C PRO A 58 -4.92 -12.23 2.96
N GLY A 59 -3.82 -11.66 3.45
CA GLY A 59 -2.56 -12.41 3.65
C GLY A 59 -1.67 -12.54 2.41
N THR A 60 -2.05 -12.03 1.23
CA THR A 60 -1.22 -12.10 0.01
C THR A 60 -0.05 -11.11 -0.03
N GLY A 61 0.10 -10.25 1.00
CA GLY A 61 1.23 -9.33 1.09
C GLY A 61 1.01 -7.97 0.45
N LYS A 62 -0.23 -7.56 0.16
CA LYS A 62 -0.57 -6.25 -0.44
C LYS A 62 0.03 -5.07 0.33
N SER A 63 -0.15 -5.05 1.66
CA SER A 63 0.39 -3.97 2.51
C SER A 63 1.93 -3.93 2.47
N THR A 64 2.58 -5.09 2.39
CA THR A 64 4.04 -5.20 2.22
C THR A 64 4.45 -4.69 0.85
N MET A 65 3.71 -5.06 -0.20
CA MET A 65 3.92 -4.59 -1.57
C MET A 65 3.77 -3.07 -1.66
N ALA A 66 2.72 -2.51 -1.06
CA ALA A 66 2.49 -1.06 -1.03
C ALA A 66 3.67 -0.31 -0.38
N ARG A 67 4.16 -0.81 0.75
CA ARG A 67 5.33 -0.24 1.45
C ARG A 67 6.61 -0.36 0.62
N ASN A 68 6.78 -1.49 -0.07
CA ASN A 68 7.91 -1.71 -0.98
C ASN A 68 7.93 -0.68 -2.12
N LEU A 69 6.81 -0.50 -2.81
CA LEU A 69 6.68 0.47 -3.91
C LEU A 69 6.92 1.91 -3.42
N ALA A 70 6.38 2.27 -2.25
CA ALA A 70 6.61 3.58 -1.65
C ALA A 70 8.08 3.79 -1.25
N ALA A 71 8.75 2.75 -0.74
CA ALA A 71 10.17 2.82 -0.41
C ALA A 71 11.05 3.01 -1.66
N ARG A 72 10.70 2.37 -2.79
CA ARG A 72 11.41 2.55 -4.08
C ARG A 72 11.29 3.97 -4.61
N MET A 73 10.12 4.59 -4.44
CA MET A 73 9.93 5.97 -4.86
C MET A 73 10.83 6.93 -4.08
N GLY A 74 11.10 6.62 -2.82
CA GLY A 74 11.78 7.52 -1.90
C GLY A 74 10.92 8.74 -1.52
N GLY A 75 11.48 9.63 -0.70
CA GLY A 75 10.78 10.82 -0.22
C GLY A 75 9.87 10.53 0.97
N ARG A 76 8.92 11.44 1.20
CA ARG A 76 8.05 11.42 2.38
C ARG A 76 6.84 10.54 2.15
N VAL A 77 6.67 9.53 2.98
CA VAL A 77 5.57 8.55 2.87
C VAL A 77 4.61 8.69 4.02
N LEU A 78 3.33 8.76 3.73
CA LEU A 78 2.26 8.72 4.71
C LEU A 78 1.47 7.43 4.54
N LEU A 79 1.51 6.59 5.57
CA LEU A 79 0.64 5.42 5.68
C LEU A 79 -0.61 5.82 6.47
N VAL A 80 -1.77 5.64 5.88
CA VAL A 80 -3.06 5.88 6.54
C VAL A 80 -3.67 4.55 6.92
N SER A 81 -3.74 4.29 8.23
CA SER A 81 -4.47 3.15 8.76
C SER A 81 -5.95 3.46 8.80
N LEU A 82 -6.74 2.63 8.16
CA LEU A 82 -8.19 2.80 8.05
C LEU A 82 -8.96 2.03 9.14
N ASP A 83 -8.28 1.47 10.13
CA ASP A 83 -8.90 0.87 11.30
C ASP A 83 -9.72 1.91 12.09
N GLY A 84 -11.03 1.71 12.16
CA GLY A 84 -11.94 2.66 12.80
C GLY A 84 -12.27 3.90 11.95
N ALA A 85 -12.12 3.82 10.66
CA ALA A 85 -12.03 4.91 9.70
C ALA A 85 -13.32 5.66 9.36
N GLU A 86 -14.45 5.37 9.97
CA GLU A 86 -15.69 6.15 9.73
C GLU A 86 -15.51 7.67 9.91
N ASN A 87 -14.42 8.09 10.55
CA ASN A 87 -14.12 9.48 10.86
C ASN A 87 -12.81 10.04 10.28
N VAL A 88 -11.94 9.23 9.66
CA VAL A 88 -10.59 9.68 9.23
C VAL A 88 -10.66 10.75 8.15
N PHE A 89 -11.63 10.67 7.27
CA PHE A 89 -11.79 11.60 6.15
C PHE A 89 -12.84 12.67 6.37
N LYS A 90 -13.20 12.96 7.61
CA LYS A 90 -13.75 14.29 7.92
C LYS A 90 -12.68 15.33 7.60
N VAL A 91 -13.10 16.54 7.32
CA VAL A 91 -12.30 17.70 6.86
C VAL A 91 -10.87 17.78 7.44
N SER A 92 -10.68 17.36 8.69
CA SER A 92 -9.38 17.37 9.38
C SER A 92 -8.31 16.43 8.81
N GLY A 93 -8.69 15.27 8.25
CA GLY A 93 -7.70 14.34 7.67
C GLY A 93 -7.11 14.86 6.36
N LEU A 94 -7.93 15.50 5.54
CA LEU A 94 -7.48 16.14 4.29
C LEU A 94 -6.59 17.35 4.53
N GLU A 95 -6.88 18.13 5.59
CA GLU A 95 -6.03 19.23 6.00
C GLU A 95 -4.64 18.76 6.43
N VAL A 96 -4.57 17.63 7.15
CA VAL A 96 -3.29 17.01 7.55
C VAL A 96 -2.49 16.59 6.32
N LEU A 97 -3.12 15.96 5.34
CA LEU A 97 -2.44 15.57 4.08
C LEU A 97 -1.93 16.79 3.33
N ASN A 98 -2.75 17.84 3.22
CA ASN A 98 -2.34 19.10 2.58
C ASN A 98 -1.20 19.79 3.33
N PHE A 99 -1.16 19.69 4.65
CA PHE A 99 -0.09 20.26 5.47
C PHE A 99 1.20 19.44 5.35
N LEU A 100 1.12 18.12 5.44
CA LEU A 100 2.29 17.23 5.37
C LEU A 100 2.89 17.15 3.98
N ARG A 101 2.11 17.29 2.93
CA ARG A 101 2.52 17.17 1.52
C ARG A 101 3.41 15.94 1.28
N PRO A 102 2.91 14.73 1.56
CA PRO A 102 3.68 13.52 1.33
C PRO A 102 3.93 13.30 -0.17
N ASP A 103 5.07 12.71 -0.49
CA ASP A 103 5.39 12.30 -1.85
C ASP A 103 4.61 11.04 -2.24
N ALA A 104 4.43 10.12 -1.28
CA ALA A 104 3.55 8.95 -1.43
C ALA A 104 2.53 8.84 -0.29
N VAL A 105 1.33 8.37 -0.63
CA VAL A 105 0.27 8.03 0.32
C VAL A 105 -0.12 6.57 0.13
N ILE A 106 -0.19 5.82 1.21
CA ILE A 106 -0.69 4.45 1.24
C ILE A 106 -2.00 4.43 2.04
N LEU A 107 -3.07 3.95 1.42
CA LEU A 107 -4.34 3.66 2.08
C LEU A 107 -4.47 2.14 2.22
N ASP A 108 -4.27 1.65 3.41
CA ASP A 108 -4.29 0.21 3.67
C ASP A 108 -5.70 -0.25 4.05
N ASP A 109 -6.15 -1.40 3.48
CA ASP A 109 -7.49 -1.97 3.68
C ASP A 109 -8.65 -1.00 3.32
N PHE A 110 -8.61 -0.43 2.14
CA PHE A 110 -9.51 0.62 1.67
C PHE A 110 -10.98 0.18 1.60
N ASP A 111 -11.24 -1.11 1.43
CA ASP A 111 -12.57 -1.72 1.48
C ASP A 111 -13.30 -1.48 2.82
N ARG A 112 -12.57 -1.21 3.91
CA ARG A 112 -13.17 -0.88 5.20
C ARG A 112 -13.89 0.46 5.23
N LEU A 113 -13.65 1.35 4.29
CA LEU A 113 -14.34 2.64 4.19
C LEU A 113 -15.79 2.52 3.70
N GLY A 114 -16.16 1.41 3.07
CA GLY A 114 -17.50 1.21 2.53
C GLY A 114 -17.96 2.38 1.65
N GLY A 115 -19.15 2.92 1.90
CA GLY A 115 -19.71 4.03 1.13
C GLY A 115 -18.96 5.37 1.23
N HIS A 116 -17.99 5.50 2.15
CA HIS A 116 -17.19 6.73 2.29
C HIS A 116 -15.95 6.74 1.37
N ALA A 117 -15.65 5.62 0.72
CA ALA A 117 -14.45 5.46 -0.10
C ALA A 117 -14.38 6.47 -1.26
N VAL A 118 -15.50 6.75 -1.92
CA VAL A 118 -15.58 7.72 -3.02
C VAL A 118 -15.21 9.12 -2.56
N ASN A 119 -15.81 9.57 -1.46
CA ASN A 119 -15.56 10.92 -0.90
C ASN A 119 -14.10 11.07 -0.43
N CYS A 120 -13.50 9.96 0.04
CA CYS A 120 -12.09 9.92 0.40
C CYS A 120 -11.20 10.19 -0.81
N LEU A 121 -11.44 9.50 -1.92
CA LEU A 121 -10.64 9.67 -3.15
C LEU A 121 -10.77 11.09 -3.71
N ASP A 122 -11.97 11.63 -3.80
CA ASP A 122 -12.21 13.00 -4.28
C ASP A 122 -11.45 14.05 -3.44
N GLY A 123 -11.24 13.74 -2.16
CA GLY A 123 -10.40 14.55 -1.28
C GLY A 123 -8.91 14.39 -1.56
N LEU A 124 -8.45 13.17 -1.82
CA LEU A 124 -7.05 12.85 -2.06
C LEU A 124 -6.51 13.39 -3.38
N GLU A 125 -7.34 13.50 -4.43
CA GLU A 125 -6.96 14.14 -5.70
C GLU A 125 -6.43 15.55 -5.50
N LYS A 126 -6.89 16.24 -4.44
CA LYS A 126 -6.42 17.57 -4.07
C LYS A 126 -5.06 17.59 -3.37
N CYS A 127 -4.61 16.46 -2.85
CA CYS A 127 -3.41 16.39 -2.00
C CYS A 127 -2.09 16.37 -2.77
N ARG A 128 -2.10 16.32 -4.11
CA ARG A 128 -0.93 16.39 -4.99
C ARG A 128 0.23 15.45 -4.60
N SER A 129 -0.05 14.29 -3.99
CA SER A 129 0.95 13.25 -3.84
C SER A 129 1.38 12.72 -5.21
N ARG A 130 2.66 12.36 -5.35
CA ARG A 130 3.18 11.80 -6.60
C ARG A 130 2.74 10.36 -6.82
N LEU A 131 2.56 9.60 -5.71
CA LEU A 131 2.13 8.21 -5.74
C LEU A 131 1.05 7.97 -4.69
N LEU A 132 -0.10 7.50 -5.13
CA LEU A 132 -1.18 7.00 -4.29
C LEU A 132 -1.27 5.49 -4.45
N ILE A 133 -1.16 4.74 -3.36
CA ILE A 133 -1.32 3.30 -3.35
C ILE A 133 -2.48 2.94 -2.44
N VAL A 134 -3.40 2.17 -2.95
CA VAL A 134 -4.58 1.67 -2.23
C VAL A 134 -4.51 0.15 -2.18
N THR A 135 -4.70 -0.45 -1.02
CA THR A 135 -4.88 -1.90 -0.91
C THR A 135 -6.33 -2.25 -0.61
N THR A 136 -6.82 -3.34 -1.18
CA THR A 136 -8.17 -3.85 -0.93
C THR A 136 -8.18 -5.38 -0.93
N ASN A 137 -9.06 -5.97 -0.12
CA ASN A 137 -9.27 -7.42 -0.10
C ASN A 137 -10.40 -7.86 -1.01
N ASN A 138 -11.24 -6.94 -1.46
CA ASN A 138 -12.40 -7.24 -2.28
C ASN A 138 -12.83 -6.04 -3.11
N LEU A 139 -12.16 -5.84 -4.23
CA LEU A 139 -12.47 -4.78 -5.17
C LEU A 139 -13.92 -4.87 -5.69
N HIS A 140 -14.43 -6.10 -5.89
CA HIS A 140 -15.78 -6.32 -6.42
C HIS A 140 -16.89 -5.88 -5.46
N SER A 141 -16.63 -5.80 -4.16
CA SER A 141 -17.60 -5.30 -3.18
C SER A 141 -17.60 -3.78 -3.04
N MET A 142 -16.66 -3.11 -3.66
CA MET A 142 -16.54 -1.66 -3.58
C MET A 142 -17.51 -0.97 -4.56
N ASP A 143 -17.81 0.30 -4.28
CA ASP A 143 -18.62 1.11 -5.21
C ASP A 143 -17.97 1.13 -6.60
N PRO A 144 -18.70 0.75 -7.68
CA PRO A 144 -18.17 0.79 -9.05
C PRO A 144 -17.61 2.16 -9.44
N ALA A 145 -18.02 3.23 -8.77
CA ALA A 145 -17.48 4.55 -8.99
C ALA A 145 -15.96 4.64 -8.70
N ILE A 146 -15.42 3.77 -7.83
CA ILE A 146 -14.00 3.76 -7.44
C ILE A 146 -13.12 3.33 -8.61
N VAL A 147 -13.57 2.35 -9.37
CA VAL A 147 -12.83 1.78 -10.52
C VAL A 147 -13.14 2.48 -11.84
N ARG A 148 -13.87 3.59 -11.82
CA ARG A 148 -14.13 4.36 -13.06
C ARG A 148 -12.82 4.91 -13.62
N PRO A 149 -12.70 4.92 -14.97
CA PRO A 149 -11.57 5.57 -15.64
C PRO A 149 -11.34 7.00 -15.12
N GLY A 150 -10.08 7.34 -14.86
CA GLY A 150 -9.67 8.65 -14.37
C GLY A 150 -9.51 8.77 -12.85
N ARG A 151 -9.90 7.73 -12.06
CA ARG A 151 -9.66 7.72 -10.60
C ARG A 151 -8.40 6.97 -10.20
N PHE A 152 -8.16 5.86 -10.86
CA PHE A 152 -6.91 5.09 -10.71
C PHE A 152 -6.31 4.84 -12.07
N ASP A 153 -4.99 4.92 -12.13
CA ASP A 153 -4.23 4.71 -13.36
C ASP A 153 -3.97 3.23 -13.61
N GLU A 154 -3.75 2.45 -12.54
CA GLU A 154 -3.36 1.04 -12.62
C GLU A 154 -4.05 0.20 -11.55
N LEU A 155 -4.41 -1.01 -11.93
CA LEU A 155 -4.94 -2.05 -11.06
C LEU A 155 -4.07 -3.30 -11.18
N PHE A 156 -3.60 -3.81 -10.04
CA PHE A 156 -2.83 -5.05 -9.97
C PHE A 156 -3.47 -6.02 -9.01
N THR A 157 -3.63 -7.26 -9.46
CA THR A 157 -4.04 -8.36 -8.59
C THR A 157 -2.80 -8.98 -7.94
N ILE A 158 -2.79 -9.07 -6.63
CA ILE A 158 -1.73 -9.67 -5.83
C ILE A 158 -2.19 -11.05 -5.37
N ASP A 159 -1.82 -12.08 -6.11
CA ASP A 159 -2.30 -13.44 -5.86
C ASP A 159 -1.57 -14.11 -4.68
N SER A 160 -0.24 -13.99 -4.61
CA SER A 160 0.57 -14.38 -3.46
C SER A 160 1.98 -13.78 -3.55
N LEU A 161 2.64 -13.67 -2.41
CA LEU A 161 4.09 -13.49 -2.37
C LEU A 161 4.69 -14.88 -2.60
N GLY A 162 5.15 -15.16 -3.82
CA GLY A 162 5.69 -16.47 -4.18
C GLY A 162 6.87 -16.92 -3.29
N ALA A 163 7.25 -18.20 -3.38
CA ALA A 163 8.32 -18.79 -2.59
C ALA A 163 9.65 -18.00 -2.65
N ALA A 164 9.94 -17.38 -3.78
CA ALA A 164 11.11 -16.52 -3.94
C ALA A 164 11.13 -15.35 -2.94
N TYR A 165 9.99 -14.69 -2.75
CA TYR A 165 9.87 -13.60 -1.77
C TYR A 165 10.11 -14.08 -0.34
N PHE A 166 9.56 -15.24 0.03
CA PHE A 166 9.79 -15.81 1.36
C PHE A 166 11.25 -16.20 1.58
N ARG A 167 11.93 -16.69 0.57
CA ARG A 167 13.38 -16.96 0.64
C ARG A 167 14.19 -15.69 0.90
N ASP A 168 13.85 -14.61 0.20
CA ASP A 168 14.52 -13.31 0.38
C ASP A 168 14.26 -12.71 1.75
N VAL A 169 13.00 -12.76 2.24
CA VAL A 169 12.61 -12.21 3.56
C VAL A 169 13.20 -13.01 4.70
N LEU A 170 13.20 -14.33 4.61
CA LEU A 170 13.77 -15.19 5.65
C LEU A 170 15.30 -15.20 5.65
N GLY A 171 15.90 -14.84 4.52
CA GLY A 171 17.32 -15.01 4.28
C GLY A 171 17.71 -16.48 4.06
N SER A 172 18.81 -16.71 3.37
CA SER A 172 19.24 -18.06 2.99
C SER A 172 19.41 -19.00 4.21
N GLY A 173 20.00 -18.51 5.30
CA GLY A 173 20.21 -19.34 6.50
C GLY A 173 18.91 -19.79 7.18
N CYS A 174 17.89 -18.94 7.23
CA CYS A 174 16.59 -19.34 7.80
C CYS A 174 15.83 -20.28 6.86
N TRP A 175 15.91 -20.06 5.55
CA TRP A 175 15.30 -20.95 4.58
C TRP A 175 15.90 -22.37 4.65
N GLU A 176 17.21 -22.49 4.71
CA GLU A 176 17.92 -23.77 4.81
C GLU A 176 17.66 -24.50 6.13
N ALA A 177 17.36 -23.74 7.20
CA ALA A 177 17.00 -24.32 8.50
C ALA A 177 15.54 -24.86 8.54
N LEU A 178 14.69 -24.52 7.57
CA LEU A 178 13.36 -25.12 7.47
C LEU A 178 13.45 -26.60 7.07
N SER A 179 12.59 -27.43 7.67
CA SER A 179 12.44 -28.80 7.20
C SER A 179 12.00 -28.86 5.73
N ALA A 180 12.40 -29.90 5.02
CA ALA A 180 12.00 -30.11 3.62
C ALA A 180 10.47 -30.07 3.42
N GLU A 181 9.71 -30.56 4.41
CA GLU A 181 8.25 -30.52 4.40
C GLU A 181 7.73 -29.05 4.44
N ASN A 182 8.33 -28.20 5.28
CA ASN A 182 7.93 -26.81 5.38
C ASN A 182 8.36 -25.99 4.16
N GLN A 183 9.53 -26.28 3.60
CA GLN A 183 9.96 -25.69 2.32
C GLN A 183 8.98 -26.03 1.19
N ALA A 184 8.60 -27.32 1.08
CA ALA A 184 7.62 -27.78 0.09
C ALA A 184 6.23 -27.13 0.28
N LYS A 185 5.79 -26.92 1.53
CA LYS A 185 4.54 -26.20 1.82
C LYS A 185 4.59 -24.74 1.34
N VAL A 186 5.69 -24.04 1.57
CA VAL A 186 5.88 -22.67 1.10
C VAL A 186 5.97 -22.63 -0.43
N GLU A 187 6.64 -23.57 -1.06
CA GLU A 187 6.76 -23.68 -2.53
C GLU A 187 5.43 -24.00 -3.20
N ALA A 188 4.59 -24.80 -2.54
CA ALA A 188 3.25 -25.13 -3.01
C ALA A 188 2.19 -24.03 -2.71
N TRP A 189 2.53 -23.05 -1.88
CA TRP A 189 1.57 -22.04 -1.44
C TRP A 189 0.88 -21.28 -2.59
N PRO A 190 1.53 -20.87 -3.68
CA PRO A 190 0.84 -20.23 -4.80
C PRO A 190 -0.17 -21.12 -5.52
N ALA A 191 -0.04 -22.43 -5.41
CA ALA A 191 -0.92 -23.40 -6.06
C ALA A 191 -2.15 -23.79 -5.24
N ALA A 192 -2.22 -23.37 -3.97
CA ALA A 192 -3.27 -23.78 -3.03
C ALA A 192 -4.35 -22.70 -2.77
N PHE A 193 -4.25 -21.53 -3.41
CA PHE A 193 -5.19 -20.42 -3.22
C PHE A 193 -5.81 -19.96 -4.52
#